data_255f498985151ac718eb6a3ac380bfdc
#
_entry.id   255f498985151ac718eb6a3ac380bfdc
#
_cell.length_a   1.000
_cell.length_b   1.000
_cell.length_c   1.000
_cell.angle_alpha   90.00
_cell.angle_beta   90.00
_cell.angle_gamma   90.00
#
_symmetry.space_group_name_H-M   'P 1'
#
loop_
_entity.id
_entity.type
_entity.pdbx_description
1 polymer ?
#
loop_
_entity_poly.entity_id
_entity_poly.type
_entity_poly.pdbx_seq_one_letter_code
_entity_poly.pdbx_strand_id
1 'polypeptide(L)'
;MKILAIGDVCGSLGCEAVRKWLPALKKEKKIDFTVINGENSTDGNGITPESAEMLFACGADVITGGNHSMRRKSAYSMLDENYFVLRPANLEGDAAGKGYCLADLGYTSVAVINLLGRVYLDRVAASNPFIAADELIQKARADGAKIIIVDFHAEATSEKRALGFYLDGKISALFGTHTHVQTADSQILKNGTGYITP
;
A
#
# COMPACT_ATOMS: atom_id res chain seq x y z
N MET A 1 -16.30 10.47 -0.72
CA MET A 1 -14.84 10.49 -0.78
C MET A 1 -14.36 9.63 -1.94
N LYS A 2 -13.35 10.09 -2.68
CA LYS A 2 -12.71 9.35 -3.77
C LYS A 2 -11.26 9.06 -3.40
N ILE A 3 -10.90 7.78 -3.38
CA ILE A 3 -9.54 7.31 -3.09
C ILE A 3 -8.93 6.78 -4.38
N LEU A 4 -7.71 7.19 -4.68
CA LEU A 4 -6.91 6.67 -5.77
C LEU A 4 -5.85 5.73 -5.21
N ALA A 5 -5.82 4.49 -5.68
CA ALA A 5 -4.72 3.57 -5.45
C ALA A 5 -3.88 3.46 -6.72
N ILE A 6 -2.57 3.60 -6.58
CA ILE A 6 -1.60 3.42 -7.66
C ILE A 6 -0.71 2.25 -7.27
N GLY A 7 -0.65 1.24 -8.13
CA GLY A 7 0.24 0.09 -7.96
C GLY A 7 1.70 0.47 -8.09
N ASP A 8 2.55 -0.53 -8.25
CA ASP A 8 4.01 -0.38 -8.21
C ASP A 8 4.55 0.70 -9.15
N VAL A 9 5.10 1.76 -8.58
CA VAL A 9 5.83 2.79 -9.31
C VAL A 9 7.26 2.29 -9.52
N CYS A 10 7.60 2.00 -10.78
CA CYS A 10 8.85 1.35 -11.13
C CYS A 10 9.87 2.32 -11.73
N GLY A 11 10.97 2.55 -11.01
CA GLY A 11 12.12 3.32 -11.45
C GLY A 11 11.80 4.76 -11.85
N SER A 12 12.75 5.37 -12.52
CA SER A 12 12.66 6.76 -12.99
C SER A 12 11.49 7.00 -13.94
N LEU A 13 11.17 6.04 -14.82
CA LEU A 13 10.05 6.15 -15.76
C LEU A 13 8.68 6.15 -15.04
N GLY A 14 8.51 5.28 -14.05
CA GLY A 14 7.30 5.25 -13.22
C GLY A 14 7.12 6.55 -12.44
N CYS A 15 8.20 7.05 -11.85
CA CYS A 15 8.24 8.33 -11.15
C CYS A 15 7.88 9.51 -12.07
N GLU A 16 8.41 9.50 -13.29
CA GLU A 16 8.09 10.54 -14.29
C GLU A 16 6.61 10.49 -14.71
N ALA A 17 6.05 9.29 -14.89
CA ALA A 17 4.63 9.13 -15.18
C ALA A 17 3.75 9.68 -14.04
N VAL A 18 4.07 9.37 -12.78
CA VAL A 18 3.37 9.93 -11.61
C VAL A 18 3.47 11.46 -11.61
N ARG A 19 4.66 12.01 -11.77
CA ARG A 19 4.88 13.46 -11.80
C ARG A 19 4.06 14.15 -12.88
N LYS A 20 3.98 13.56 -14.06
CA LYS A 20 3.30 14.11 -15.22
C LYS A 20 1.77 14.05 -15.08
N TRP A 21 1.25 12.94 -14.57
CA TRP A 21 -0.17 12.66 -14.68
C TRP A 21 -0.96 12.83 -13.38
N LEU A 22 -0.36 12.50 -12.21
CA LEU A 22 -1.10 12.47 -10.95
C LEU A 22 -1.72 13.81 -10.54
N PRO A 23 -1.02 14.97 -10.62
CA PRO A 23 -1.63 16.26 -10.20
C PRO A 23 -2.85 16.61 -11.02
N ALA A 24 -2.79 16.41 -12.35
CA ALA A 24 -3.91 16.67 -13.25
C ALA A 24 -5.07 15.70 -12.99
N LEU A 25 -4.78 14.42 -12.81
CA LEU A 25 -5.76 13.37 -12.51
C LEU A 25 -6.49 13.63 -11.19
N LYS A 26 -5.76 14.01 -10.14
CA LYS A 26 -6.37 14.37 -8.84
C LYS A 26 -7.37 15.50 -8.99
N LYS A 27 -7.02 16.54 -9.74
CA LYS A 27 -7.89 17.69 -9.99
C LYS A 27 -9.11 17.30 -10.83
N GLU A 28 -8.89 16.62 -11.96
CA GLU A 28 -9.96 16.20 -12.90
C GLU A 28 -10.99 15.29 -12.23
N LYS A 29 -10.51 14.26 -11.54
CA LYS A 29 -11.37 13.25 -10.90
C LYS A 29 -11.84 13.65 -9.52
N LYS A 30 -11.37 14.79 -8.98
CA LYS A 30 -11.62 15.25 -7.60
C LYS A 30 -11.26 14.16 -6.59
N ILE A 31 -10.00 13.70 -6.64
CA ILE A 31 -9.47 12.69 -5.74
C ILE A 31 -9.16 13.33 -4.39
N ASP A 32 -9.73 12.77 -3.33
CA ASP A 32 -9.58 13.27 -1.96
C ASP A 32 -8.35 12.66 -1.26
N PHE A 33 -7.96 11.42 -1.61
CA PHE A 33 -6.86 10.70 -0.96
C PHE A 33 -6.17 9.76 -1.94
N THR A 34 -4.84 9.65 -1.86
CA THR A 34 -4.03 8.88 -2.80
C THR A 34 -3.05 7.98 -2.06
N VAL A 35 -3.13 6.67 -2.30
CA VAL A 35 -2.16 5.67 -1.84
C VAL A 35 -1.33 5.21 -3.04
N ILE A 36 -0.01 5.19 -2.90
CA ILE A 36 0.92 4.80 -3.97
C ILE A 36 1.85 3.70 -3.45
N ASN A 37 1.95 2.59 -4.15
CA ASN A 37 3.03 1.65 -3.89
C ASN A 37 4.33 2.18 -4.52
N GLY A 38 5.26 2.56 -3.65
CA GLY A 38 6.55 3.16 -4.02
C GLY A 38 7.75 2.23 -3.85
N GLU A 39 7.54 0.93 -3.59
CA GLU A 39 8.62 0.00 -3.25
C GLU A 39 9.72 -0.09 -4.30
N ASN A 40 9.37 0.16 -5.57
CA ASN A 40 10.28 0.09 -6.72
C ASN A 40 10.55 1.48 -7.35
N SER A 41 10.28 2.56 -6.63
CA SER A 41 10.40 3.94 -7.14
C SER A 41 11.84 4.37 -7.46
N THR A 42 12.83 3.58 -7.08
CA THR A 42 14.25 3.81 -7.40
C THR A 42 14.75 2.79 -8.42
N ASP A 43 15.57 3.22 -9.37
CA ASP A 43 16.22 2.31 -10.34
C ASP A 43 17.03 1.23 -9.60
N GLY A 44 16.79 -0.03 -9.97
CA GLY A 44 17.35 -1.19 -9.28
C GLY A 44 16.63 -1.58 -7.99
N ASN A 45 15.34 -1.22 -7.88
CA ASN A 45 14.39 -1.52 -6.81
C ASN A 45 14.69 -0.84 -5.45
N GLY A 46 13.68 -0.81 -4.61
CA GLY A 46 13.68 -0.12 -3.34
C GLY A 46 13.15 1.31 -3.46
N ILE A 47 12.97 1.93 -2.31
CA ILE A 47 12.59 3.34 -2.16
C ILE A 47 13.76 4.10 -1.55
N THR A 48 13.89 5.38 -1.86
CA THR A 48 14.85 6.30 -1.20
C THR A 48 14.11 7.53 -0.68
N PRO A 49 14.69 8.31 0.24
CA PRO A 49 14.10 9.56 0.70
C PRO A 49 13.69 10.47 -0.46
N GLU A 50 14.56 10.62 -1.47
CA GLU A 50 14.34 11.49 -2.63
C GLU A 50 13.15 11.02 -3.47
N SER A 51 13.02 9.70 -3.71
CA SER A 51 11.89 9.15 -4.46
C SER A 51 10.58 9.28 -3.68
N ALA A 52 10.61 9.11 -2.36
CA ALA A 52 9.44 9.31 -1.50
C ALA A 52 9.00 10.78 -1.49
N GLU A 53 9.92 11.73 -1.30
CA GLU A 53 9.65 13.16 -1.35
C GLU A 53 9.01 13.57 -2.69
N MET A 54 9.54 13.04 -3.79
CA MET A 54 8.98 13.29 -5.12
C MET A 54 7.55 12.77 -5.23
N LEU A 55 7.25 11.57 -4.74
CA LEU A 55 5.89 11.00 -4.76
C LEU A 55 4.92 11.85 -3.92
N PHE A 56 5.33 12.29 -2.73
CA PHE A 56 4.53 13.20 -1.91
C PHE A 56 4.32 14.56 -2.60
N ALA A 57 5.35 15.13 -3.20
CA ALA A 57 5.25 16.39 -3.94
C ALA A 57 4.29 16.30 -5.14
N CYS A 58 4.12 15.09 -5.73
CA CYS A 58 3.15 14.83 -6.79
C CYS A 58 1.72 14.62 -6.29
N GLY A 59 1.53 14.46 -4.97
CA GLY A 59 0.21 14.34 -4.37
C GLY A 59 -0.12 12.97 -3.79
N ALA A 60 0.86 12.11 -3.48
CA ALA A 60 0.66 10.97 -2.62
C ALA A 60 0.29 11.45 -1.21
N ASP A 61 -0.63 10.76 -0.56
CA ASP A 61 -0.97 10.97 0.84
C ASP A 61 -0.34 9.88 1.72
N VAL A 62 -0.22 8.66 1.19
CA VAL A 62 0.48 7.52 1.80
C VAL A 62 1.26 6.76 0.74
N ILE A 63 2.47 6.34 1.09
CA ILE A 63 3.30 5.46 0.27
C ILE A 63 3.37 4.09 0.95
N THR A 64 3.04 3.03 0.21
CA THR A 64 3.19 1.64 0.65
C THR A 64 4.43 1.01 0.02
N GLY A 65 4.86 -0.08 0.62
CA GLY A 65 6.03 -0.84 0.18
C GLY A 65 5.69 -2.28 -0.21
N GLY A 66 6.72 -3.11 -0.27
CA GLY A 66 6.64 -4.51 -0.63
C GLY A 66 7.90 -5.28 -0.24
N ASN A 67 8.23 -6.34 -0.98
CA ASN A 67 9.39 -7.19 -0.71
C ASN A 67 10.75 -6.49 -0.86
N HIS A 68 10.81 -5.32 -1.51
CA HIS A 68 12.02 -4.51 -1.63
C HIS A 68 12.10 -3.34 -0.64
N SER A 69 11.15 -3.20 0.28
CA SER A 69 11.12 -2.08 1.24
C SER A 69 12.43 -1.92 2.02
N MET A 70 13.06 -3.04 2.39
CA MET A 70 14.31 -3.06 3.15
C MET A 70 15.58 -3.14 2.28
N ARG A 71 15.44 -2.99 0.96
CA ARG A 71 16.58 -3.16 0.04
C ARG A 71 17.64 -2.06 0.18
N ARG A 72 17.23 -0.84 0.52
CA ARG A 72 18.11 0.33 0.61
C ARG A 72 18.21 0.84 2.03
N LYS A 73 19.41 0.73 2.61
CA LYS A 73 19.67 1.21 3.98
C LYS A 73 19.43 2.72 4.14
N SER A 74 19.60 3.51 3.07
CA SER A 74 19.30 4.94 3.08
C SER A 74 17.84 5.27 3.37
N ALA A 75 16.92 4.31 3.17
CA ALA A 75 15.51 4.50 3.46
C ALA A 75 15.13 4.25 4.93
N TYR A 76 16.00 3.63 5.74
CA TYR A 76 15.62 3.16 7.08
C TYR A 76 15.23 4.29 8.01
N SER A 77 16.02 5.37 8.08
CA SER A 77 15.68 6.56 8.89
C SER A 77 14.35 7.18 8.46
N MET A 78 14.13 7.32 7.14
CA MET A 78 12.87 7.81 6.61
C MET A 78 11.69 6.90 6.98
N LEU A 79 11.84 5.57 6.90
CA LEU A 79 10.80 4.61 7.28
C LEU A 79 10.44 4.71 8.77
N ASP A 80 11.42 4.98 9.64
CA ASP A 80 11.19 5.15 11.08
C ASP A 80 10.55 6.50 11.42
N GLU A 81 10.93 7.55 10.73
CA GLU A 81 10.54 8.92 11.02
C GLU A 81 9.24 9.34 10.31
N ASN A 82 8.99 8.84 9.09
CA ASN A 82 7.83 9.22 8.31
C ASN A 82 6.67 8.22 8.49
N TYR A 83 5.66 8.64 9.22
CA TYR A 83 4.48 7.84 9.55
C TYR A 83 3.64 7.42 8.32
N PHE A 84 3.78 8.12 7.19
CA PHE A 84 3.03 7.87 5.96
C PHE A 84 3.82 7.12 4.89
N VAL A 85 5.03 6.65 5.20
CA VAL A 85 5.78 5.70 4.37
C VAL A 85 5.75 4.34 5.06
N LEU A 86 5.03 3.39 4.46
CA LEU A 86 4.79 2.08 5.06
C LEU A 86 5.66 1.01 4.42
N ARG A 87 6.09 0.06 5.24
CA ARG A 87 6.59 -1.24 4.80
C ARG A 87 5.55 -2.31 5.09
N PRO A 88 5.60 -3.51 4.52
CA PRO A 88 4.68 -4.58 4.91
C PRO A 88 4.75 -4.85 6.43
N ALA A 89 3.57 -4.87 7.07
CA ALA A 89 3.45 -4.99 8.52
C ALA A 89 3.95 -6.33 9.04
N ASN A 90 3.78 -7.38 8.24
CA ASN A 90 4.12 -8.75 8.57
C ASN A 90 5.56 -9.17 8.21
N LEU A 91 6.45 -8.23 7.89
CA LEU A 91 7.88 -8.52 7.79
C LEU A 91 8.40 -8.95 9.17
N GLU A 92 9.15 -10.07 9.19
CA GLU A 92 9.77 -10.57 10.40
C GLU A 92 11.09 -9.84 10.72
N GLY A 93 11.49 -9.91 11.99
CA GLY A 93 12.71 -9.28 12.49
C GLY A 93 12.54 -7.80 12.83
N ASP A 94 13.68 -7.15 13.10
CA ASP A 94 13.75 -5.73 13.49
C ASP A 94 13.84 -4.84 12.23
N ALA A 95 12.73 -4.79 11.47
CA ALA A 95 12.65 -4.00 10.24
C ALA A 95 12.24 -2.56 10.54
N ALA A 96 13.00 -1.59 9.99
CA ALA A 96 12.69 -0.16 10.11
C ALA A 96 11.29 0.17 9.60
N GLY A 97 10.61 1.10 10.25
CA GLY A 97 9.30 1.60 9.82
C GLY A 97 8.11 0.79 10.31
N LYS A 98 6.95 1.19 9.84
CA LYS A 98 5.65 0.64 10.24
C LYS A 98 4.85 0.16 9.04
N GLY A 99 3.89 -0.74 9.25
CA GLY A 99 3.01 -1.25 8.20
C GLY A 99 1.58 -0.75 8.27
N TYR A 100 1.34 0.28 9.07
CA TYR A 100 0.03 0.88 9.33
C TYR A 100 0.16 2.37 9.60
N CYS A 101 -0.78 3.14 9.06
CA CYS A 101 -0.98 4.53 9.44
C CYS A 101 -2.48 4.87 9.49
N LEU A 102 -2.81 5.93 10.22
CA LEU A 102 -4.14 6.56 10.24
C LEU A 102 -3.99 8.02 9.80
N ALA A 103 -4.61 8.38 8.70
CA ALA A 103 -4.70 9.75 8.21
C ALA A 103 -6.03 10.38 8.66
N ASP A 104 -5.94 11.45 9.43
CA ASP A 104 -7.10 12.27 9.80
C ASP A 104 -7.26 13.42 8.78
N LEU A 105 -8.39 13.43 8.10
CA LEU A 105 -8.73 14.47 7.11
C LEU A 105 -9.69 15.53 7.68
N GLY A 106 -9.91 15.52 9.00
CA GLY A 106 -10.80 16.44 9.71
C GLY A 106 -12.29 16.07 9.62
N TYR A 107 -12.76 15.61 8.47
CA TYR A 107 -14.15 15.16 8.26
C TYR A 107 -14.29 13.63 8.21
N THR A 108 -13.21 12.92 8.04
CA THR A 108 -13.13 11.45 8.05
C THR A 108 -11.70 10.99 8.32
N SER A 109 -11.53 9.72 8.64
CA SER A 109 -10.22 9.11 8.87
C SER A 109 -10.02 7.89 7.99
N VAL A 110 -8.82 7.76 7.40
CA VAL A 110 -8.42 6.67 6.51
C VAL A 110 -7.26 5.93 7.13
N ALA A 111 -7.45 4.66 7.44
CA ALA A 111 -6.37 3.74 7.79
C ALA A 111 -5.83 3.09 6.52
N VAL A 112 -4.51 3.04 6.40
CA VAL A 112 -3.82 2.28 5.36
C VAL A 112 -2.98 1.20 6.01
N ILE A 113 -3.14 -0.03 5.53
CA ILE A 113 -2.41 -1.22 5.97
C ILE A 113 -1.65 -1.77 4.78
N ASN A 114 -0.36 -2.03 4.94
CA ASN A 114 0.46 -2.69 3.93
C ASN A 114 0.84 -4.10 4.41
N LEU A 115 0.58 -5.10 3.59
CA LEU A 115 0.84 -6.51 3.89
C LEU A 115 1.65 -7.17 2.77
N LEU A 116 2.43 -8.18 3.12
CA LEU A 116 3.20 -9.01 2.20
C LEU A 116 2.63 -10.42 2.13
N GLY A 117 2.45 -10.94 0.90
CA GLY A 117 2.18 -12.34 0.66
C GLY A 117 3.39 -13.23 0.98
N ARG A 118 3.16 -14.54 1.04
CA ARG A 118 4.20 -15.53 1.33
C ARG A 118 4.42 -16.50 0.17
N VAL A 119 3.40 -16.72 -0.64
CA VAL A 119 3.47 -17.68 -1.74
C VAL A 119 4.40 -17.15 -2.83
N TYR A 120 5.45 -17.90 -3.13
CA TYR A 120 6.52 -17.55 -4.09
C TYR A 120 7.38 -16.33 -3.72
N LEU A 121 7.33 -15.89 -2.46
CA LEU A 121 8.16 -14.81 -1.91
C LEU A 121 9.17 -15.30 -0.87
N ASP A 122 9.72 -16.50 -1.06
CA ASP A 122 10.56 -17.24 -0.10
C ASP A 122 11.85 -16.53 0.35
N ARG A 123 12.24 -15.46 -0.37
CA ARG A 123 13.45 -14.68 -0.05
C ARG A 123 13.21 -13.61 1.03
N VAL A 124 11.95 -13.42 1.43
CA VAL A 124 11.58 -12.40 2.42
C VAL A 124 10.85 -13.09 3.57
N ALA A 125 11.42 -12.99 4.76
CA ALA A 125 10.78 -13.56 5.95
C ALA A 125 9.56 -12.71 6.33
N ALA A 126 8.38 -13.31 6.22
CA ALA A 126 7.11 -12.68 6.56
C ALA A 126 6.20 -13.63 7.33
N SER A 127 5.57 -13.12 8.38
CA SER A 127 4.56 -13.86 9.13
C SER A 127 3.23 -13.95 8.37
N ASN A 128 2.26 -14.65 8.94
CA ASN A 128 0.98 -14.90 8.28
C ASN A 128 0.20 -13.58 8.05
N PRO A 129 -0.06 -13.18 6.77
CA PRO A 129 -0.74 -11.92 6.45
C PRO A 129 -2.20 -11.87 6.94
N PHE A 130 -2.87 -13.02 7.10
CA PHE A 130 -4.25 -13.07 7.61
C PHE A 130 -4.32 -12.68 9.08
N ILE A 131 -3.37 -13.17 9.88
CA ILE A 131 -3.28 -12.83 11.31
C ILE A 131 -2.91 -11.34 11.46
N ALA A 132 -1.89 -10.88 10.76
CA ALA A 132 -1.48 -9.49 10.78
C ALA A 132 -2.62 -8.54 10.33
N ALA A 133 -3.40 -8.96 9.33
CA ALA A 133 -4.56 -8.20 8.88
C ALA A 133 -5.61 -8.04 10.00
N ASP A 134 -5.98 -9.13 10.69
CA ASP A 134 -6.97 -9.06 11.76
C ASP A 134 -6.52 -8.15 12.90
N GLU A 135 -5.27 -8.26 13.34
CA GLU A 135 -4.69 -7.40 14.38
C GLU A 135 -4.72 -5.93 14.01
N LEU A 136 -4.31 -5.61 12.77
CA LEU A 136 -4.25 -4.23 12.30
C LEU A 136 -5.64 -3.64 12.01
N ILE A 137 -6.61 -4.44 11.57
CA ILE A 137 -8.00 -4.01 11.42
C ILE A 137 -8.63 -3.71 12.78
N GLN A 138 -8.36 -4.54 13.79
CA GLN A 138 -8.80 -4.26 15.17
C GLN A 138 -8.18 -2.95 15.68
N LYS A 139 -6.88 -2.76 15.48
CA LYS A 139 -6.18 -1.52 15.81
C LYS A 139 -6.80 -0.33 15.07
N ALA A 140 -6.99 -0.40 13.76
CA ALA A 140 -7.56 0.67 12.96
C ALA A 140 -8.95 1.09 13.48
N ARG A 141 -9.79 0.12 13.84
CA ARG A 141 -11.11 0.38 14.43
C ARG A 141 -11.00 1.03 15.81
N ALA A 142 -10.09 0.57 16.64
CA ALA A 142 -9.83 1.16 17.96
C ALA A 142 -9.30 2.61 17.85
N ASP A 143 -8.47 2.88 16.85
CA ASP A 143 -7.95 4.22 16.52
C ASP A 143 -9.02 5.12 15.87
N GLY A 144 -10.23 4.61 15.59
CA GLY A 144 -11.36 5.37 15.05
C GLY A 144 -11.41 5.49 13.53
N ALA A 145 -10.70 4.64 12.79
CA ALA A 145 -10.73 4.64 11.33
C ALA A 145 -12.16 4.45 10.80
N LYS A 146 -12.55 5.31 9.85
CA LYS A 146 -13.84 5.21 9.13
C LYS A 146 -13.70 4.45 7.82
N ILE A 147 -12.52 4.51 7.23
CA ILE A 147 -12.18 3.85 5.98
C ILE A 147 -10.90 3.06 6.22
N ILE A 148 -10.85 1.80 5.80
CA ILE A 148 -9.67 0.94 5.91
C ILE A 148 -9.31 0.46 4.51
N ILE A 149 -8.10 0.77 4.07
CA ILE A 149 -7.54 0.37 2.78
C ILE A 149 -6.37 -0.58 3.04
N VAL A 150 -6.33 -1.67 2.32
CA VAL A 150 -5.23 -2.64 2.38
C VAL A 150 -4.51 -2.67 1.03
N ASP A 151 -3.20 -2.43 1.04
CA ASP A 151 -2.29 -2.81 -0.04
C ASP A 151 -1.72 -4.19 0.27
N PHE A 152 -2.07 -5.17 -0.55
CA PHE A 152 -1.55 -6.52 -0.41
C PHE A 152 -0.54 -6.84 -1.50
N HIS A 153 0.73 -6.71 -1.14
CA HIS A 153 1.86 -6.95 -2.02
C HIS A 153 2.17 -8.45 -2.09
N ALA A 154 1.69 -9.14 -3.12
CA ALA A 154 1.77 -10.60 -3.21
C ALA A 154 1.96 -11.08 -4.66
N GLU A 155 2.70 -12.16 -4.85
CA GLU A 155 2.91 -12.79 -6.16
C GLU A 155 1.64 -13.56 -6.59
N ALA A 156 1.17 -14.49 -5.75
CA ALA A 156 0.12 -15.42 -6.13
C ALA A 156 -1.27 -14.79 -6.17
N THR A 157 -1.95 -14.87 -7.32
CA THR A 157 -3.35 -14.46 -7.47
C THR A 157 -4.27 -15.18 -6.49
N SER A 158 -4.03 -16.47 -6.21
CA SER A 158 -4.79 -17.25 -5.24
C SER A 158 -4.70 -16.69 -3.82
N GLU A 159 -3.50 -16.23 -3.41
CA GLU A 159 -3.29 -15.62 -2.10
C GLU A 159 -3.99 -14.26 -2.00
N LYS A 160 -3.89 -13.42 -3.05
CA LYS A 160 -4.61 -12.15 -3.16
C LYS A 160 -6.13 -12.34 -3.04
N ARG A 161 -6.68 -13.31 -3.79
CA ARG A 161 -8.10 -13.64 -3.75
C ARG A 161 -8.54 -14.17 -2.38
N ALA A 162 -7.76 -15.08 -1.79
CA ALA A 162 -8.08 -15.64 -0.48
C ALA A 162 -8.14 -14.55 0.60
N LEU A 163 -7.15 -13.64 0.63
CA LEU A 163 -7.16 -12.53 1.60
C LEU A 163 -8.32 -11.56 1.31
N GLY A 164 -8.59 -11.25 0.04
CA GLY A 164 -9.71 -10.40 -0.34
C GLY A 164 -11.05 -10.92 0.19
N PHE A 165 -11.36 -12.21 -0.03
CA PHE A 165 -12.57 -12.84 0.50
C PHE A 165 -12.60 -12.92 2.02
N TYR A 166 -11.45 -13.20 2.66
CA TYR A 166 -11.34 -13.24 4.11
C TYR A 166 -11.65 -11.89 4.76
N LEU A 167 -11.26 -10.81 4.10
CA LEU A 167 -11.46 -9.44 4.58
C LEU A 167 -12.76 -8.81 4.10
N ASP A 168 -13.56 -9.51 3.31
CA ASP A 168 -14.83 -8.98 2.78
C ASP A 168 -15.80 -8.57 3.90
N GLY A 169 -16.22 -7.31 3.90
CA GLY A 169 -17.02 -6.68 4.93
C GLY A 169 -16.25 -6.20 6.16
N LYS A 170 -14.95 -6.51 6.26
CA LYS A 170 -14.10 -6.03 7.38
C LYS A 170 -13.38 -4.72 7.05
N ILE A 171 -13.15 -4.44 5.76
CA ILE A 171 -12.42 -3.29 5.24
C ILE A 171 -13.18 -2.60 4.10
N SER A 172 -12.78 -1.39 3.75
CA SER A 172 -13.39 -0.65 2.64
C SER A 172 -12.91 -1.13 1.26
N ALA A 173 -11.60 -1.34 1.12
CA ALA A 173 -11.05 -1.88 -0.11
C ALA A 173 -9.69 -2.58 0.10
N LEU A 174 -9.42 -3.56 -0.77
CA LEU A 174 -8.11 -4.17 -0.96
C LEU A 174 -7.69 -3.97 -2.42
N PHE A 175 -6.48 -3.47 -2.60
CA PHE A 175 -5.81 -3.51 -3.90
C PHE A 175 -4.53 -4.35 -3.80
N GLY A 176 -4.22 -5.08 -4.86
CA GLY A 176 -2.99 -5.86 -4.93
C GLY A 176 -1.86 -5.08 -5.56
N THR A 177 -0.62 -5.54 -5.35
CA THR A 177 0.61 -5.03 -5.96
C THR A 177 1.59 -6.20 -6.18
N HIS A 178 2.74 -5.98 -6.77
CA HIS A 178 3.87 -6.86 -7.03
C HIS A 178 4.03 -7.34 -8.47
N THR A 179 3.00 -7.91 -9.09
CA THR A 179 3.17 -8.63 -10.38
C THR A 179 3.38 -7.71 -11.58
N HIS A 180 3.13 -6.39 -11.42
CA HIS A 180 3.25 -5.37 -12.49
C HIS A 180 2.39 -5.67 -13.73
N VAL A 181 1.34 -6.47 -13.59
CA VAL A 181 0.44 -6.85 -14.68
C VAL A 181 -0.97 -6.38 -14.36
N GLN A 182 -1.54 -5.56 -15.22
CA GLN A 182 -2.92 -5.12 -15.07
C GLN A 182 -3.90 -6.28 -15.27
N THR A 183 -4.94 -6.32 -14.44
CA THR A 183 -6.02 -7.30 -14.54
C THR A 183 -7.36 -6.63 -14.82
N ALA A 184 -8.40 -7.43 -15.02
CA ALA A 184 -9.79 -7.00 -15.15
C ALA A 184 -10.66 -7.60 -14.02
N ASP A 185 -10.09 -7.81 -12.83
CA ASP A 185 -10.74 -8.51 -11.72
C ASP A 185 -11.42 -7.55 -10.72
N SER A 186 -11.52 -6.26 -11.07
CA SER A 186 -12.16 -5.25 -10.22
C SER A 186 -13.61 -5.60 -9.92
N GLN A 187 -13.97 -5.59 -8.63
CA GLN A 187 -15.31 -5.92 -8.18
C GLN A 187 -15.61 -5.35 -6.79
N ILE A 188 -16.89 -5.28 -6.48
CA ILE A 188 -17.37 -5.15 -5.11
C ILE A 188 -17.72 -6.55 -4.63
N LEU A 189 -17.07 -7.01 -3.57
CA LEU A 189 -17.34 -8.32 -2.98
C LEU A 189 -18.71 -8.33 -2.29
N LYS A 190 -19.18 -9.53 -1.94
CA LYS A 190 -20.56 -9.76 -1.44
C LYS A 190 -20.93 -8.89 -0.23
N ASN A 191 -19.97 -8.64 0.67
CA ASN A 191 -20.18 -7.88 1.89
C ASN A 191 -19.72 -6.41 1.77
N GLY A 192 -19.45 -5.93 0.55
CA GLY A 192 -19.23 -4.52 0.23
C GLY A 192 -17.78 -4.08 0.10
N THR A 193 -16.80 -4.95 0.30
CA THR A 193 -15.39 -4.59 0.13
C THR A 193 -15.05 -4.41 -1.36
N GLY A 194 -14.46 -3.27 -1.71
CA GLY A 194 -13.85 -3.07 -3.04
C GLY A 194 -12.60 -3.93 -3.20
N TYR A 195 -12.46 -4.57 -4.36
CA TYR A 195 -11.33 -5.45 -4.65
C TYR A 195 -10.82 -5.23 -6.07
N ILE A 196 -9.50 -5.11 -6.21
CA ILE A 196 -8.78 -5.14 -7.50
C ILE A 196 -7.35 -5.58 -7.26
N THR A 197 -6.81 -6.43 -8.17
CA THR A 197 -5.40 -6.81 -8.12
C THR A 197 -4.73 -6.70 -9.48
N PRO A 198 -3.43 -6.43 -9.53
CA PRO A 198 -2.61 -6.62 -10.71
C PRO A 198 -2.25 -8.08 -10.87
#